data_0e3ba70f20200bc73fbe96d34f87b961
#
_entry.id   0e3ba70f20200bc73fbe96d34f87b961
#
_cell.length_a   1.000
_cell.length_b   1.000
_cell.length_c   1.000
_cell.angle_alpha   90.00
_cell.angle_beta   90.00
_cell.angle_gamma   90.00
#
_symmetry.space_group_name_H-M   'P 1'
#
loop_
_entity.id
_entity.type
_entity.pdbx_description
1 polymer ?
#
loop_
_entity_poly.entity_id
_entity_poly.type
_entity_poly.pdbx_seq_one_letter_code
_entity_poly.pdbx_strand_id
1 'polypeptide(L)'
;MTTNDKEIIETLNESRETGFRMLLNKYQEPVYWHIRRLVVSHDDAQDATQETFVRMFRSLGQFRGDSSLRTWLYRIATNEALRLISKRRQETVSLDDISTGVSLIAADNYVDYADKLAVKLQKAILSLPPKQQLAFNLRYYDELAFDEIAKIADSTATSIKASYHVAKEKIIKYMNSND
;
A
#
# COMPACT_ATOMS: atom_id res chain seq x y z
N MET A 1 15.18 18.44 -5.70
CA MET A 1 14.63 19.02 -4.45
C MET A 1 13.39 18.25 -4.04
N THR A 2 13.39 17.70 -2.87
CA THR A 2 12.21 17.01 -2.32
C THR A 2 11.23 18.08 -1.85
N THR A 3 10.13 18.22 -2.54
CA THR A 3 9.05 19.13 -2.15
C THR A 3 8.52 18.74 -0.78
N ASN A 4 8.49 19.67 0.16
CA ASN A 4 8.02 19.44 1.52
C ASN A 4 6.48 19.40 1.54
N ASP A 5 5.88 18.52 2.36
CA ASP A 5 4.41 18.44 2.52
C ASP A 5 3.78 19.76 2.95
N LYS A 6 4.49 20.52 3.79
CA LYS A 6 4.04 21.86 4.19
C LYS A 6 3.87 22.79 2.99
N GLU A 7 4.84 22.79 2.09
CA GLU A 7 4.79 23.59 0.85
C GLU A 7 3.63 23.14 -0.05
N ILE A 8 3.39 21.83 -0.16
CA ILE A 8 2.25 21.30 -0.91
C ILE A 8 0.93 21.80 -0.32
N ILE A 9 0.77 21.72 1.00
CA ILE A 9 -0.45 22.17 1.69
C ILE A 9 -0.67 23.67 1.51
N GLU A 10 0.38 24.49 1.64
CA GLU A 10 0.32 25.93 1.42
C GLU A 10 -0.10 26.24 -0.03
N THR A 11 0.51 25.57 -1.00
CA THR A 11 0.17 25.72 -2.42
C THR A 11 -1.26 25.25 -2.73
N LEU A 12 -1.73 24.16 -2.11
CA LEU A 12 -3.12 23.69 -2.26
C LEU A 12 -4.13 24.73 -1.79
N ASN A 13 -3.80 25.52 -0.76
CA ASN A 13 -4.64 26.59 -0.26
C ASN A 13 -4.67 27.81 -1.19
N GLU A 14 -3.58 28.08 -1.89
CA GLU A 14 -3.47 29.18 -2.84
C GLU A 14 -4.02 28.83 -4.22
N SER A 15 -3.62 27.67 -4.73
CA SER A 15 -4.01 27.13 -6.03
C SER A 15 -4.15 25.63 -5.94
N ARG A 16 -5.39 25.17 -5.90
CA ARG A 16 -5.74 23.75 -5.80
C ARG A 16 -5.08 22.91 -6.90
N GLU A 17 -5.09 23.42 -8.13
CA GLU A 17 -4.51 22.72 -9.29
C GLU A 17 -2.98 22.60 -9.18
N THR A 18 -2.31 23.69 -8.83
CA THR A 18 -0.85 23.69 -8.69
C THR A 18 -0.38 22.80 -7.55
N GLY A 19 -1.02 22.89 -6.39
CA GLY A 19 -0.72 22.05 -5.23
C GLY A 19 -0.99 20.58 -5.50
N PHE A 20 -2.07 20.27 -6.23
CA PHE A 20 -2.37 18.89 -6.63
C PHE A 20 -1.30 18.31 -7.56
N ARG A 21 -0.81 19.12 -8.51
CA ARG A 21 0.29 18.72 -9.40
C ARG A 21 1.57 18.41 -8.62
N MET A 22 1.91 19.23 -7.64
CA MET A 22 3.05 18.99 -6.75
C MET A 22 2.89 17.70 -5.97
N LEU A 23 1.69 17.45 -5.46
CA LEU A 23 1.36 16.22 -4.73
C LEU A 23 1.47 14.99 -5.62
N LEU A 24 0.94 15.03 -6.84
CA LEU A 24 1.09 13.95 -7.83
C LEU A 24 2.57 13.65 -8.09
N ASN A 25 3.36 14.69 -8.36
CA ASN A 25 4.79 14.51 -8.64
C ASN A 25 5.54 13.83 -7.49
N LYS A 26 5.15 14.11 -6.25
CA LYS A 26 5.79 13.51 -5.08
C LYS A 26 5.30 12.11 -4.76
N TYR A 27 3.99 11.87 -4.84
CA TYR A 27 3.35 10.70 -4.25
C TYR A 27 2.82 9.66 -5.24
N GLN A 28 2.76 9.96 -6.53
CA GLN A 28 2.21 9.03 -7.53
C GLN A 28 2.94 7.68 -7.51
N GLU A 29 4.24 7.69 -7.55
CA GLU A 29 5.07 6.47 -7.55
C GLU A 29 5.01 5.71 -6.22
N PRO A 30 5.26 6.33 -5.04
CA PRO A 30 5.12 5.64 -3.76
C PRO A 30 3.74 5.04 -3.53
N VAL A 31 2.67 5.76 -3.87
CA VAL A 31 1.30 5.27 -3.74
C VAL A 31 1.03 4.10 -4.68
N TYR A 32 1.49 4.17 -5.93
CA TYR A 32 1.38 3.06 -6.86
C TYR A 32 2.03 1.79 -6.30
N TRP A 33 3.25 1.87 -5.80
CA TRP A 33 3.95 0.71 -5.25
C TRP A 33 3.30 0.17 -3.98
N HIS A 34 2.77 1.03 -3.12
CA HIS A 34 2.00 0.60 -1.96
C HIS A 34 0.77 -0.22 -2.39
N ILE A 35 -0.02 0.31 -3.32
CA ILE A 35 -1.20 -0.38 -3.87
C ILE A 35 -0.79 -1.67 -4.59
N ARG A 36 0.29 -1.62 -5.38
CA ARG A 36 0.81 -2.76 -6.15
C ARG A 36 1.13 -3.98 -5.28
N ARG A 37 1.69 -3.74 -4.10
CA ARG A 37 1.99 -4.81 -3.13
C ARG A 37 0.74 -5.44 -2.55
N LEU A 38 -0.37 -4.73 -2.51
CA LEU A 38 -1.65 -5.23 -1.99
C LEU A 38 -2.46 -5.95 -3.05
N VAL A 39 -2.57 -5.38 -4.25
CA VAL A 39 -3.46 -5.90 -5.31
C VAL A 39 -2.77 -6.85 -6.28
N VAL A 40 -1.44 -6.84 -6.32
CA VAL A 40 -0.57 -7.72 -7.13
C VAL A 40 -0.62 -7.45 -8.63
N SER A 41 -1.77 -7.22 -9.24
CA SER A 41 -1.94 -6.91 -10.66
C SER A 41 -1.52 -5.48 -10.99
N HIS A 42 -0.75 -5.31 -12.07
CA HIS A 42 -0.36 -3.98 -12.57
C HIS A 42 -1.58 -3.14 -12.98
N ASP A 43 -2.50 -3.71 -13.72
CA ASP A 43 -3.69 -3.00 -14.20
C ASP A 43 -4.58 -2.56 -13.04
N ASP A 44 -4.79 -3.42 -12.05
CA ASP A 44 -5.54 -3.10 -10.84
C ASP A 44 -4.85 -2.01 -10.02
N ALA A 45 -3.51 -2.07 -9.92
CA ALA A 45 -2.73 -1.04 -9.23
C ALA A 45 -2.83 0.32 -9.92
N GLN A 46 -2.79 0.35 -11.25
CA GLN A 46 -2.98 1.59 -12.01
C GLN A 46 -4.37 2.19 -11.78
N ASP A 47 -5.41 1.37 -11.89
CA ASP A 47 -6.79 1.81 -11.70
C ASP A 47 -7.02 2.31 -10.27
N ALA A 48 -6.56 1.59 -9.26
CA ALA A 48 -6.69 1.99 -7.85
C ALA A 48 -5.87 3.25 -7.54
N THR A 49 -4.71 3.42 -8.17
CA THR A 49 -3.89 4.63 -8.02
C THR A 49 -4.61 5.84 -8.59
N GLN A 50 -5.15 5.74 -9.79
CA GLN A 50 -5.93 6.83 -10.41
C GLN A 50 -7.13 7.19 -9.52
N GLU A 51 -7.91 6.20 -9.09
CA GLU A 51 -9.08 6.44 -8.25
C GLU A 51 -8.69 7.09 -6.91
N THR A 52 -7.55 6.69 -6.33
CA THR A 52 -7.00 7.30 -5.11
C THR A 52 -6.81 8.81 -5.29
N PHE A 53 -6.15 9.24 -6.35
CA PHE A 53 -5.90 10.65 -6.59
C PHE A 53 -7.16 11.43 -6.99
N VAL A 54 -8.10 10.82 -7.70
CA VAL A 54 -9.41 11.42 -7.98
C VAL A 54 -10.18 11.67 -6.68
N ARG A 55 -10.25 10.68 -5.79
CA ARG A 55 -10.91 10.80 -4.48
C ARG A 55 -10.21 11.83 -3.61
N MET A 56 -8.89 11.81 -3.59
CA MET A 56 -8.11 12.78 -2.85
C MET A 56 -8.41 14.20 -3.32
N PHE A 57 -8.41 14.43 -4.62
CA PHE A 57 -8.72 15.76 -5.18
C PHE A 57 -10.14 16.23 -4.80
N ARG A 58 -11.12 15.36 -4.86
CA ARG A 58 -12.49 15.65 -4.44
C ARG A 58 -12.62 15.93 -2.94
N SER A 59 -11.77 15.30 -2.13
CA SER A 59 -11.80 15.36 -0.67
C SER A 59 -10.85 16.41 -0.07
N LEU A 60 -10.15 17.20 -0.90
CA LEU A 60 -9.17 18.18 -0.42
C LEU A 60 -9.75 19.16 0.61
N GLY A 61 -11.01 19.57 0.45
CA GLY A 61 -11.70 20.45 1.40
C GLY A 61 -11.97 19.79 2.76
N GLN A 62 -11.87 18.48 2.87
CA GLN A 62 -12.08 17.72 4.11
C GLN A 62 -10.77 17.46 4.86
N PHE A 63 -9.63 17.73 4.25
CA PHE A 63 -8.34 17.60 4.92
C PHE A 63 -8.19 18.69 5.97
N ARG A 64 -8.15 18.29 7.25
CA ARG A 64 -8.10 19.22 8.39
C ARG A 64 -6.73 19.29 9.09
N GLY A 65 -5.75 18.50 8.63
CA GLY A 65 -4.45 18.43 9.26
C GLY A 65 -4.39 17.59 10.54
N ASP A 66 -5.42 16.77 10.82
CA ASP A 66 -5.44 15.85 11.97
C ASP A 66 -4.40 14.72 11.85
N SER A 67 -3.94 14.49 10.64
CA SER A 67 -2.83 13.60 10.30
C SER A 67 -1.92 14.28 9.30
N SER A 68 -0.74 13.71 9.05
CA SER A 68 0.12 14.17 7.95
C SER A 68 -0.58 13.97 6.61
N LEU A 69 -0.21 14.77 5.62
CA LEU A 69 -0.70 14.64 4.23
C LEU A 69 -0.44 13.22 3.70
N ARG A 70 0.76 12.69 3.97
CA ARG A 70 1.15 11.33 3.61
C ARG A 70 0.22 10.29 4.23
N THR A 71 -0.04 10.36 5.52
CA THR A 71 -0.92 9.42 6.22
C THR A 71 -2.34 9.47 5.67
N TRP A 72 -2.88 10.66 5.44
CA TRP A 72 -4.21 10.84 4.88
C TRP A 72 -4.31 10.24 3.46
N LEU A 73 -3.33 10.50 2.60
CA LEU A 73 -3.27 9.96 1.24
C LEU A 73 -3.15 8.43 1.24
N TYR A 74 -2.27 7.87 2.07
CA TYR A 74 -2.10 6.41 2.20
C TYR A 74 -3.35 5.72 2.73
N ARG A 75 -4.12 6.39 3.59
CA ARG A 75 -5.42 5.87 4.05
C ARG A 75 -6.40 5.75 2.89
N ILE A 76 -6.51 6.76 2.04
CA ILE A 76 -7.34 6.71 0.83
C ILE A 76 -6.86 5.58 -0.09
N ALA A 77 -5.56 5.50 -0.36
CA ALA A 77 -4.96 4.48 -1.22
C ALA A 77 -5.21 3.06 -0.70
N THR A 78 -5.04 2.83 0.60
CA THR A 78 -5.28 1.54 1.23
C THR A 78 -6.75 1.14 1.13
N ASN A 79 -7.67 2.07 1.37
CA ASN A 79 -9.10 1.82 1.25
C ASN A 79 -9.51 1.46 -0.19
N GLU A 80 -8.93 2.12 -1.19
CA GLU A 80 -9.17 1.79 -2.59
C GLU A 80 -8.64 0.40 -2.95
N ALA A 81 -7.44 0.06 -2.50
CA ALA A 81 -6.86 -1.27 -2.72
C ALA A 81 -7.70 -2.37 -2.06
N LEU A 82 -8.11 -2.19 -0.81
CA LEU A 82 -8.94 -3.16 -0.09
C LEU A 82 -10.33 -3.30 -0.71
N ARG A 83 -10.92 -2.21 -1.18
CA ARG A 83 -12.20 -2.24 -1.90
C ARG A 83 -12.11 -3.07 -3.17
N LEU A 84 -11.05 -2.90 -3.95
CA LEU A 84 -10.81 -3.66 -5.16
C LEU A 84 -10.58 -5.15 -4.88
N ILE A 85 -9.79 -5.48 -3.85
CA ILE A 85 -9.57 -6.87 -3.41
C ILE A 85 -10.90 -7.53 -2.99
N SER A 86 -11.71 -6.83 -2.22
CA SER A 86 -13.02 -7.32 -1.78
C SER A 86 -13.96 -7.57 -2.95
N LYS A 87 -14.01 -6.66 -3.92
CA LYS A 87 -14.78 -6.82 -5.16
C LYS A 87 -14.34 -8.05 -5.95
N ARG A 88 -13.03 -8.24 -6.11
CA ARG A 88 -12.46 -9.39 -6.82
C ARG A 88 -12.78 -10.72 -6.14
N ARG A 89 -12.78 -10.78 -4.81
CA ARG A 89 -13.16 -11.98 -4.06
C ARG A 89 -14.63 -12.36 -4.26
N GLN A 90 -15.51 -11.40 -4.49
CA GLN A 90 -16.93 -11.65 -4.80
C GLN A 90 -17.12 -12.19 -6.22
N GLU A 91 -16.26 -11.82 -7.16
CA GLU A 91 -16.30 -12.23 -8.56
C GLU A 91 -15.66 -13.60 -8.78
N THR A 92 -14.71 -14.01 -7.95
CA THR A 92 -13.97 -15.30 -8.06
C THR A 92 -14.31 -16.23 -6.90
N VAL A 93 -14.94 -17.35 -7.20
CA VAL A 93 -15.32 -18.41 -6.23
C VAL A 93 -14.27 -19.54 -6.16
N SER A 94 -13.05 -19.36 -6.64
CA SER A 94 -12.08 -20.46 -6.70
C SER A 94 -10.85 -20.26 -5.81
N LEU A 95 -10.42 -21.39 -5.21
CA LEU A 95 -9.23 -21.56 -4.38
C LEU A 95 -7.88 -21.32 -5.12
N ASP A 96 -7.94 -21.03 -6.42
CA ASP A 96 -6.75 -20.84 -7.26
C ASP A 96 -6.11 -19.44 -7.16
N ASP A 97 -6.72 -18.53 -6.39
CA ASP A 97 -6.30 -17.11 -6.34
C ASP A 97 -4.88 -16.88 -5.79
N ILE A 98 -4.39 -17.72 -4.89
CA ILE A 98 -3.03 -17.57 -4.35
C ILE A 98 -1.98 -17.93 -5.42
N SER A 99 -2.21 -18.99 -6.18
CA SER A 99 -1.33 -19.37 -7.28
C SER A 99 -1.39 -18.35 -8.44
N THR A 100 -2.57 -17.81 -8.71
CA THR A 100 -2.78 -16.75 -9.70
C THR A 100 -2.05 -15.46 -9.30
N GLY A 101 -2.09 -15.07 -8.02
CA GLY A 101 -1.37 -13.91 -7.50
C GLY A 101 0.15 -14.04 -7.72
N VAL A 102 0.73 -15.19 -7.43
CA VAL A 102 2.16 -15.46 -7.69
C VAL A 102 2.48 -15.45 -9.17
N SER A 103 1.59 -16.00 -10.02
CA SER A 103 1.75 -15.96 -11.48
C SER A 103 1.67 -14.54 -12.05
N LEU A 104 0.82 -13.68 -11.50
CA LEU A 104 0.72 -12.27 -11.88
C LEU A 104 1.99 -11.49 -11.53
N ILE A 105 2.60 -11.76 -10.37
CA ILE A 105 3.89 -11.19 -10.00
C ILE A 105 4.95 -11.57 -11.05
N ALA A 106 4.93 -12.80 -11.50
CA ALA A 106 5.82 -13.29 -12.57
C ALA A 106 5.63 -12.55 -13.89
N ALA A 107 4.38 -12.47 -14.34
CA ALA A 107 4.04 -11.90 -15.65
C ALA A 107 4.41 -10.41 -15.76
N ASP A 108 4.33 -9.67 -14.67
CA ASP A 108 4.52 -8.22 -14.65
C ASP A 108 5.97 -7.78 -14.35
N ASN A 109 6.93 -8.72 -14.29
CA ASN A 109 8.32 -8.42 -13.90
C ASN A 109 8.44 -7.63 -12.58
N TYR A 110 7.47 -7.80 -11.70
CA TYR A 110 7.45 -7.12 -10.39
C TYR A 110 8.59 -7.58 -9.49
N VAL A 111 8.98 -8.83 -9.59
CA VAL A 111 10.08 -9.44 -8.84
C VAL A 111 11.10 -9.99 -9.84
N ASP A 112 12.38 -9.75 -9.58
CA ASP A 112 13.43 -10.40 -10.35
C ASP A 112 13.41 -11.91 -10.06
N TYR A 113 12.97 -12.67 -11.03
CA TYR A 113 12.91 -14.13 -10.92
C TYR A 113 14.27 -14.79 -10.84
N ALA A 114 15.32 -14.12 -11.30
CA ALA A 114 16.68 -14.57 -11.10
C ALA A 114 17.07 -14.50 -9.61
N ASP A 115 16.44 -13.61 -8.85
CA ASP A 115 16.61 -13.55 -7.40
C ASP A 115 15.57 -14.42 -6.68
N LYS A 116 15.94 -15.67 -6.42
CA LYS A 116 15.10 -16.64 -5.71
C LYS A 116 14.70 -16.21 -4.30
N LEU A 117 15.55 -15.42 -3.64
CA LEU A 117 15.25 -14.88 -2.31
C LEU A 117 14.16 -13.82 -2.36
N ALA A 118 14.20 -12.93 -3.34
CA ALA A 118 13.16 -11.92 -3.55
C ALA A 118 11.80 -12.57 -3.84
N VAL A 119 11.76 -13.59 -4.70
CA VAL A 119 10.55 -14.38 -4.98
C VAL A 119 10.03 -15.05 -3.72
N LYS A 120 10.90 -15.70 -2.95
CA LYS A 120 10.53 -16.37 -1.69
C LYS A 120 9.96 -15.39 -0.66
N LEU A 121 10.56 -14.20 -0.54
CA LEU A 121 10.06 -13.14 0.34
C LEU A 121 8.65 -12.68 -0.08
N GLN A 122 8.39 -12.47 -1.37
CA GLN A 122 7.06 -12.08 -1.85
C GLN A 122 6.01 -13.16 -1.56
N LYS A 123 6.35 -14.42 -1.74
CA LYS A 123 5.47 -15.55 -1.37
C LYS A 123 5.17 -15.55 0.13
N ALA A 124 6.18 -15.32 0.96
CA ALA A 124 6.01 -15.23 2.42
C ALA A 124 5.04 -14.11 2.81
N ILE A 125 5.22 -12.93 2.23
CA ILE A 125 4.35 -11.76 2.49
C ILE A 125 2.90 -12.05 2.05
N LEU A 126 2.70 -12.58 0.85
CA LEU A 126 1.37 -12.90 0.31
C LEU A 126 0.65 -14.00 1.11
N SER A 127 1.38 -14.85 1.83
CA SER A 127 0.80 -15.86 2.71
C SER A 127 0.26 -15.32 4.03
N LEU A 128 0.57 -14.07 4.37
CA LEU A 128 0.12 -13.44 5.61
C LEU A 128 -1.37 -13.07 5.57
N PRO A 129 -2.07 -13.11 6.73
CA PRO A 129 -3.38 -12.48 6.83
C PRO A 129 -3.33 -10.99 6.45
N PRO A 130 -4.41 -10.42 5.90
CA PRO A 130 -4.41 -9.06 5.35
C PRO A 130 -3.89 -7.97 6.30
N LYS A 131 -4.27 -8.02 7.57
CA LYS A 131 -3.83 -7.05 8.58
C LYS A 131 -2.32 -7.12 8.84
N GLN A 132 -1.77 -8.33 8.91
CA GLN A 132 -0.34 -8.57 9.10
C GLN A 132 0.45 -8.13 7.86
N GLN A 133 -0.06 -8.45 6.67
CA GLN A 133 0.53 -8.03 5.41
C GLN A 133 0.60 -6.50 5.30
N LEU A 134 -0.50 -5.81 5.61
CA LEU A 134 -0.56 -4.35 5.59
C LEU A 134 0.42 -3.72 6.58
N ALA A 135 0.43 -4.18 7.82
CA ALA A 135 1.35 -3.68 8.85
C ALA A 135 2.82 -3.89 8.45
N PHE A 136 3.15 -5.06 7.92
CA PHE A 136 4.50 -5.35 7.46
C PHE A 136 4.90 -4.47 6.27
N ASN A 137 4.07 -4.37 5.23
CA ASN A 137 4.38 -3.60 4.03
C ASN A 137 4.58 -2.12 4.34
N LEU A 138 3.68 -1.52 5.11
CA LEU A 138 3.78 -0.09 5.47
C LEU A 138 5.00 0.22 6.34
N ARG A 139 5.38 -0.69 7.22
CA ARG A 139 6.56 -0.50 8.06
C ARG A 139 7.86 -0.78 7.32
N TYR A 140 7.94 -1.87 6.58
CA TYR A 140 9.16 -2.33 5.92
C TYR A 140 9.49 -1.53 4.65
N TYR A 141 8.53 -1.35 3.76
CA TYR A 141 8.75 -0.67 2.48
C TYR A 141 8.55 0.83 2.55
N ASP A 142 7.52 1.30 3.24
CA ASP A 142 7.18 2.72 3.32
C ASP A 142 7.74 3.41 4.57
N GLU A 143 8.39 2.65 5.46
CA GLU A 143 9.07 3.14 6.66
C GLU A 143 8.20 4.02 7.57
N LEU A 144 6.89 3.75 7.61
CA LEU A 144 5.95 4.50 8.43
C LEU A 144 6.08 4.11 9.92
N ALA A 145 5.87 5.08 10.79
CA ALA A 145 5.75 4.83 12.22
C ALA A 145 4.47 4.05 12.55
N PHE A 146 4.48 3.26 13.62
CA PHE A 146 3.31 2.46 14.02
C PHE A 146 2.06 3.31 14.26
N ASP A 147 2.21 4.52 14.78
CA ASP A 147 1.10 5.47 14.96
C ASP A 147 0.47 5.89 13.62
N GLU A 148 1.28 6.13 12.61
CA GLU A 148 0.82 6.47 11.26
C GLU A 148 0.10 5.29 10.61
N ILE A 149 0.66 4.08 10.74
CA ILE A 149 0.04 2.85 10.21
C ILE A 149 -1.31 2.61 10.89
N ALA A 150 -1.40 2.85 12.21
CA ALA A 150 -2.64 2.72 12.96
C ALA A 150 -3.75 3.63 12.42
N LYS A 151 -3.42 4.87 12.07
CA LYS A 151 -4.37 5.80 11.42
C LYS A 151 -4.79 5.33 10.04
N ILE A 152 -3.87 4.78 9.24
CA ILE A 152 -4.16 4.25 7.91
C ILE A 152 -5.07 3.01 8.00
N ALA A 153 -4.81 2.11 8.94
CA ALA A 153 -5.51 0.84 9.09
C ALA A 153 -6.75 0.91 10.00
N ASP A 154 -7.07 2.09 10.51
CA ASP A 154 -8.16 2.29 11.49
C ASP A 154 -8.03 1.33 12.69
N SER A 155 -6.86 1.37 13.31
CA SER A 155 -6.46 0.47 14.40
C SER A 155 -5.69 1.23 15.48
N THR A 156 -5.13 0.53 16.45
CA THR A 156 -4.26 1.10 17.48
C THR A 156 -2.79 0.81 17.18
N ALA A 157 -1.90 1.69 17.61
CA ALA A 157 -0.46 1.50 17.46
C ALA A 157 0.02 0.18 18.11
N THR A 158 -0.52 -0.17 19.26
CA THR A 158 -0.23 -1.43 19.96
C THR A 158 -0.63 -2.64 19.12
N SER A 159 -1.81 -2.63 18.51
CA SER A 159 -2.30 -3.69 17.63
C SER A 159 -1.46 -3.82 16.36
N ILE A 160 -1.08 -2.69 15.76
CA ILE A 160 -0.22 -2.67 14.55
C ILE A 160 1.17 -3.21 14.88
N LYS A 161 1.77 -2.78 15.99
CA LYS A 161 3.07 -3.27 16.45
C LYS A 161 3.05 -4.79 16.65
N ALA A 162 2.02 -5.31 17.31
CA ALA A 162 1.83 -6.76 17.49
C ALA A 162 1.70 -7.49 16.14
N SER A 163 0.86 -6.97 15.24
CA SER A 163 0.69 -7.54 13.89
C SER A 163 1.99 -7.55 13.10
N TYR A 164 2.78 -6.49 13.17
CA TYR A 164 4.09 -6.39 12.51
C TYR A 164 5.07 -7.45 13.05
N HIS A 165 5.18 -7.60 14.36
CA HIS A 165 6.08 -8.58 14.97
C HIS A 165 5.68 -10.02 14.62
N VAL A 166 4.39 -10.34 14.67
CA VAL A 166 3.89 -11.67 14.24
C VAL A 166 4.18 -11.90 12.76
N ALA A 167 3.93 -10.92 11.91
CA ALA A 167 4.24 -10.98 10.48
C ALA A 167 5.73 -11.26 10.23
N LYS A 168 6.60 -10.51 10.91
CA LYS A 168 8.05 -10.67 10.81
C LYS A 168 8.51 -12.08 11.21
N GLU A 169 7.98 -12.61 12.31
CA GLU A 169 8.29 -13.98 12.75
C GLU A 169 7.86 -15.02 11.74
N LYS A 170 6.65 -14.88 11.18
CA LYS A 170 6.13 -15.79 10.14
C LYS A 170 6.98 -15.73 8.87
N ILE A 171 7.39 -14.54 8.45
CA ILE A 171 8.26 -14.34 7.28
C ILE A 171 9.61 -15.01 7.52
N ILE A 172 10.25 -14.78 8.66
CA ILE A 172 11.53 -15.40 9.01
C ILE A 172 11.42 -16.93 8.98
N LYS A 173 10.37 -17.48 9.59
CA LYS A 173 10.10 -18.92 9.56
C LYS A 173 9.93 -19.46 8.14
N TYR A 174 9.19 -18.75 7.30
CA TYR A 174 8.98 -19.12 5.90
C TYR A 174 10.30 -19.07 5.13
N MET A 175 11.09 -18.00 5.31
CA MET A 175 12.39 -17.84 4.63
C MET A 175 13.40 -18.92 5.02
N ASN A 176 13.34 -19.43 6.25
CA ASN A 176 14.21 -20.48 6.76
C ASN A 176 13.69 -21.89 6.45
N SER A 177 12.48 -22.03 5.91
CA SER A 177 11.96 -23.34 5.50
C SER A 177 12.68 -23.82 4.25
N ASN A 178 12.98 -25.12 4.21
CA ASN A 178 13.52 -25.78 3.03
C ASN A 178 12.35 -26.18 2.12
N ASP A 179 12.24 -25.52 0.99
CA ASP A 179 11.35 -25.95 -0.10
C ASP A 179 12.12 -26.77 -1.10
#